data_c2744d7c326b94df62e3abfa9bab4620
#
_entry.id   c2744d7c326b94df62e3abfa9bab4620
#
_cell.length_a   1.000
_cell.length_b   1.000
_cell.length_c   1.000
_cell.angle_alpha   90.00
_cell.angle_beta   90.00
_cell.angle_gamma   90.00
#
_symmetry.space_group_name_H-M   'P 1'
#
loop_
_entity.id
_entity.type
_entity.pdbx_description
1 polymer ?
#
loop_
_entity_poly.entity_id
_entity_poly.type
_entity_poly.pdbx_seq_one_letter_code
_entity_poly.pdbx_strand_id
1 'polypeptide(L)'
;SLVGSEMCIRDRLPWLARHFPDLPIIANVAGYTTEDYVRVCEVISRAPNVAALEINISCPNVKRGGITFGTNGSAAHDLTQAVVAAASVPVYVKLSPNVTDITEIACAVADAGADGLTLINTLTGMRINLARRTPVIANATGGLSGPAVLPIAVRMIDAVTRAVDIPVIG
;
A
#
# COMPACT_ATOMS: atom_id res chain seq x y z
N SER A 1 -13.64 0.18 -7.76
CA SER A 1 -13.72 -0.38 -9.11
C SER A 1 -12.31 -0.64 -9.63
N LEU A 2 -12.08 -1.78 -10.23
CA LEU A 2 -10.82 -2.20 -10.86
C LEU A 2 -10.45 -1.38 -12.13
N VAL A 3 -11.25 -0.40 -12.50
CA VAL A 3 -11.11 0.38 -13.74
C VAL A 3 -9.72 1.01 -13.89
N GLY A 4 -9.15 1.56 -12.83
CA GLY A 4 -7.79 2.13 -12.88
C GLY A 4 -6.69 1.08 -13.09
N SER A 5 -6.83 -0.08 -12.47
CA SER A 5 -5.88 -1.20 -12.60
C SER A 5 -5.95 -1.83 -13.97
N GLU A 6 -7.15 -2.04 -14.53
CA GLU A 6 -7.33 -2.59 -15.89
C GLU A 6 -6.73 -1.66 -16.95
N MET A 7 -6.90 -0.35 -16.82
CA MET A 7 -6.30 0.62 -17.75
C MET A 7 -4.76 0.61 -17.65
N CYS A 8 -4.19 0.53 -16.46
CA CYS A 8 -2.73 0.41 -16.29
C CYS A 8 -2.19 -0.88 -16.93
N ILE A 9 -2.87 -2.01 -16.73
CA ILE A 9 -2.47 -3.31 -17.31
C ILE A 9 -2.54 -3.28 -18.82
N ARG A 10 -3.62 -2.73 -19.40
CA ARG A 10 -3.84 -2.74 -20.86
C ARG A 10 -2.96 -1.75 -21.60
N ASP A 11 -2.82 -0.53 -21.09
CA ASP A 11 -2.27 0.57 -21.86
C ASP A 11 -0.89 1.03 -21.37
N ARG A 12 -0.72 1.19 -20.06
CA ARG A 12 0.50 1.82 -19.50
C ARG A 12 1.67 0.85 -19.39
N LEU A 13 1.48 -0.33 -18.84
CA LEU A 13 2.57 -1.30 -18.71
C LEU A 13 3.11 -1.75 -20.07
N PRO A 14 2.29 -2.10 -21.07
CA PRO A 14 2.80 -2.40 -22.40
C PRO A 14 3.47 -1.20 -23.10
N TRP A 15 2.99 0.01 -22.86
CA TRP A 15 3.63 1.21 -23.38
C TRP A 15 5.01 1.43 -22.76
N LEU A 16 5.13 1.31 -21.43
CA LEU A 16 6.39 1.43 -20.70
C LEU A 16 7.38 0.33 -21.14
N ALA A 17 6.94 -0.90 -21.26
CA ALA A 17 7.79 -2.01 -21.71
C ALA A 17 8.37 -1.79 -23.12
N ARG A 18 7.62 -1.12 -24.02
CA ARG A 18 8.08 -0.80 -25.37
C ARG A 18 9.06 0.37 -25.44
N HIS A 19 8.83 1.42 -24.61
CA HIS A 19 9.59 2.66 -24.67
C HIS A 19 10.76 2.70 -23.69
N PHE A 20 10.67 1.95 -22.61
CA PHE A 20 11.65 1.87 -21.52
C PHE A 20 11.81 0.42 -21.06
N PRO A 21 12.34 -0.49 -21.93
CA PRO A 21 12.38 -1.92 -21.63
C PRO A 21 13.25 -2.27 -20.42
N ASP A 22 14.27 -1.47 -20.15
CA ASP A 22 15.22 -1.69 -19.04
C ASP A 22 14.81 -0.98 -17.74
N LEU A 23 13.65 -0.27 -17.72
CA LEU A 23 13.18 0.42 -16.54
C LEU A 23 12.40 -0.55 -15.63
N PRO A 24 12.94 -0.92 -14.44
CA PRO A 24 12.20 -1.75 -13.51
C PRO A 24 11.04 -0.95 -12.89
N ILE A 25 9.87 -1.57 -12.78
CA ILE A 25 8.66 -0.96 -12.24
C ILE A 25 8.26 -1.67 -10.95
N ILE A 26 8.06 -0.90 -9.89
CA ILE A 26 7.32 -1.35 -8.71
C ILE A 26 5.86 -0.97 -8.91
N ALA A 27 4.99 -1.95 -9.09
CA ALA A 27 3.57 -1.71 -9.34
C ALA A 27 2.78 -1.59 -8.04
N ASN A 28 2.25 -0.39 -7.75
CA ASN A 28 1.38 -0.18 -6.59
C ASN A 28 -0.01 -0.77 -6.85
N VAL A 29 -0.46 -1.66 -5.98
CA VAL A 29 -1.75 -2.36 -6.06
C VAL A 29 -2.61 -2.01 -4.86
N ALA A 30 -3.87 -1.66 -5.13
CA ALA A 30 -4.91 -1.46 -4.12
C ALA A 30 -6.20 -2.18 -4.55
N GLY A 31 -6.96 -2.68 -3.58
CA GLY A 31 -8.22 -3.37 -3.78
C GLY A 31 -9.20 -3.12 -2.62
N TYR A 32 -10.38 -3.68 -2.73
CA TYR A 32 -11.41 -3.62 -1.69
C TYR A 32 -11.56 -4.94 -0.93
N THR A 33 -11.28 -6.06 -1.58
CA THR A 33 -11.33 -7.41 -1.02
C THR A 33 -10.02 -8.14 -1.28
N THR A 34 -9.76 -9.22 -0.55
CA THR A 34 -8.59 -10.08 -0.78
C THR A 34 -8.57 -10.62 -2.22
N GLU A 35 -9.73 -10.99 -2.75
CA GLU A 35 -9.89 -11.50 -4.13
C GLU A 35 -9.53 -10.44 -5.16
N ASP A 36 -9.86 -9.16 -4.92
CA ASP A 36 -9.47 -8.05 -5.78
C ASP A 36 -7.96 -7.91 -5.85
N TYR A 37 -7.28 -7.95 -4.70
CA TYR A 37 -5.82 -7.89 -4.64
C TYR A 37 -5.17 -9.06 -5.37
N VAL A 38 -5.57 -10.29 -5.06
CA VAL A 38 -5.03 -11.52 -5.64
C VAL A 38 -5.16 -11.48 -7.16
N ARG A 39 -6.35 -11.21 -7.67
CA ARG A 39 -6.62 -11.15 -9.12
C ARG A 39 -5.75 -10.12 -9.84
N VAL A 40 -5.59 -8.93 -9.25
CA VAL A 40 -4.76 -7.87 -9.84
C VAL A 40 -3.28 -8.24 -9.80
N CYS A 41 -2.81 -8.79 -8.68
CA CYS A 41 -1.42 -9.21 -8.50
C CYS A 41 -1.03 -10.32 -9.47
N GLU A 42 -1.87 -11.33 -9.67
CA GLU A 42 -1.64 -12.41 -10.66
C GLU A 42 -1.39 -11.88 -12.08
N VAL A 43 -2.13 -10.85 -12.48
CA VAL A 43 -2.03 -10.31 -13.84
C VAL A 43 -0.84 -9.35 -13.96
N ILE A 44 -0.68 -8.42 -13.01
CA ILE A 44 0.36 -7.39 -13.05
C ILE A 44 1.76 -8.00 -12.89
N SER A 45 1.94 -8.99 -12.01
CA SER A 45 3.23 -9.59 -11.73
C SER A 45 3.84 -10.32 -12.95
N ARG A 46 3.04 -10.61 -13.97
CA ARG A 46 3.49 -11.24 -15.22
C ARG A 46 3.89 -10.23 -16.31
N ALA A 47 3.73 -8.93 -16.06
CA ALA A 47 4.12 -7.91 -17.03
C ALA A 47 5.66 -7.82 -17.13
N PRO A 48 6.24 -7.70 -18.36
CA PRO A 48 7.68 -7.92 -18.61
C PRO A 48 8.63 -7.04 -17.80
N ASN A 49 8.23 -5.83 -17.44
CA ASN A 49 9.06 -4.86 -16.73
C ASN A 49 8.62 -4.58 -15.30
N VAL A 50 7.66 -5.34 -14.78
CA VAL A 50 7.29 -5.29 -13.36
C VAL A 50 8.29 -6.12 -12.56
N ALA A 51 9.10 -5.44 -11.77
CA ALA A 51 10.16 -6.02 -10.95
C ALA A 51 9.69 -6.38 -9.53
N ALA A 52 8.66 -5.69 -9.02
CA ALA A 52 8.05 -5.95 -7.72
C ALA A 52 6.63 -5.40 -7.66
N LEU A 53 5.87 -5.86 -6.68
CA LEU A 53 4.56 -5.29 -6.30
C LEU A 53 4.70 -4.49 -5.01
N GLU A 54 3.99 -3.37 -4.92
CA GLU A 54 3.75 -2.64 -3.67
C GLU A 54 2.27 -2.73 -3.31
N ILE A 55 1.94 -3.47 -2.28
CA ILE A 55 0.56 -3.71 -1.85
C ILE A 55 0.13 -2.61 -0.88
N ASN A 56 -0.77 -1.76 -1.31
CA ASN A 56 -1.29 -0.67 -0.51
C ASN A 56 -2.46 -1.15 0.36
N ILE A 57 -2.17 -1.56 1.59
CA ILE A 57 -3.17 -2.03 2.57
C ILE A 57 -3.86 -0.88 3.32
N SER A 58 -3.49 0.36 3.05
CA SER A 58 -3.95 1.55 3.78
C SER A 58 -5.19 2.22 3.15
N CYS A 59 -5.84 1.61 2.17
CA CYS A 59 -6.93 2.24 1.43
C CYS A 59 -8.15 2.50 2.33
N PRO A 60 -8.51 3.78 2.65
CA PRO A 60 -9.57 4.09 3.61
C PRO A 60 -10.99 3.96 3.05
N ASN A 61 -11.14 3.51 1.79
CA ASN A 61 -12.40 3.57 1.04
C ASN A 61 -13.35 2.39 1.28
N VAL A 62 -13.19 1.64 2.37
CA VAL A 62 -14.11 0.53 2.67
C VAL A 62 -15.32 1.05 3.46
N LYS A 63 -16.28 1.68 2.76
CA LYS A 63 -17.57 2.13 3.33
C LYS A 63 -18.58 1.00 3.58
N ARG A 64 -18.23 -0.27 3.42
CA ARG A 64 -19.15 -1.41 3.63
C ARG A 64 -18.46 -2.52 4.42
N GLY A 65 -18.58 -2.47 5.75
CA GLY A 65 -18.28 -3.59 6.65
C GLY A 65 -16.84 -4.11 6.62
N GLY A 66 -15.91 -3.32 6.07
CA GLY A 66 -14.58 -3.77 5.76
C GLY A 66 -13.63 -3.66 6.92
N ILE A 67 -13.00 -4.74 7.17
CA ILE A 67 -11.75 -4.81 7.90
C ILE A 67 -10.77 -3.90 7.15
N THR A 68 -10.24 -2.89 7.83
CA THR A 68 -9.16 -2.08 7.29
C THR A 68 -7.89 -2.91 7.41
N PHE A 69 -7.44 -3.54 6.33
CA PHE A 69 -6.25 -4.40 6.31
C PHE A 69 -5.04 -3.74 6.98
N GLY A 70 -4.85 -2.44 6.81
CA GLY A 70 -3.72 -1.70 7.37
C GLY A 70 -3.77 -1.40 8.86
N THR A 71 -4.85 -1.75 9.57
CA THR A 71 -5.02 -1.46 11.01
C THR A 71 -5.27 -2.71 11.86
N ASN A 72 -5.27 -3.88 11.25
CA ASN A 72 -5.48 -5.16 11.92
C ASN A 72 -4.42 -6.17 11.45
N GLY A 73 -3.59 -6.66 12.38
CA GLY A 73 -2.47 -7.56 12.06
C GLY A 73 -2.91 -8.87 11.41
N SER A 74 -3.98 -9.51 11.90
CA SER A 74 -4.49 -10.75 11.29
C SER A 74 -4.98 -10.53 9.86
N ALA A 75 -5.73 -9.46 9.62
CA ALA A 75 -6.23 -9.14 8.28
C ALA A 75 -5.08 -8.77 7.31
N ALA A 76 -4.04 -8.07 7.81
CA ALA A 76 -2.85 -7.76 7.04
C ALA A 76 -2.06 -9.02 6.69
N HIS A 77 -1.91 -9.93 7.65
CA HIS A 77 -1.27 -11.24 7.46
C HIS A 77 -1.99 -12.05 6.38
N ASP A 78 -3.30 -12.28 6.53
CA ASP A 78 -4.08 -13.14 5.62
C ASP A 78 -4.10 -12.60 4.19
N LEU A 79 -4.25 -11.28 4.03
CA LEU A 79 -4.14 -10.63 2.72
C LEU A 79 -2.75 -10.81 2.12
N THR A 80 -1.69 -10.55 2.91
CA THR A 80 -0.30 -10.67 2.44
C THR A 80 0.01 -12.09 2.00
N GLN A 81 -0.36 -13.09 2.79
CA GLN A 81 -0.17 -14.50 2.47
C GLN A 81 -0.85 -14.88 1.14
N ALA A 82 -2.10 -14.43 0.94
CA ALA A 82 -2.83 -14.70 -0.29
C ALA A 82 -2.18 -14.04 -1.51
N VAL A 83 -1.68 -12.81 -1.37
CA VAL A 83 -1.01 -12.08 -2.46
C VAL A 83 0.36 -12.70 -2.78
N VAL A 84 1.16 -13.05 -1.77
CA VAL A 84 2.46 -13.70 -1.96
C VAL A 84 2.30 -15.02 -2.70
N ALA A 85 1.29 -15.82 -2.36
CA ALA A 85 1.00 -17.08 -3.06
C ALA A 85 0.62 -16.90 -4.54
N ALA A 86 0.08 -15.75 -4.92
CA ALA A 86 -0.40 -15.45 -6.28
C ALA A 86 0.61 -14.68 -7.14
N ALA A 87 1.51 -13.93 -6.52
CA ALA A 87 2.49 -13.10 -7.22
C ALA A 87 3.65 -13.94 -7.79
N SER A 88 4.19 -13.50 -8.94
CA SER A 88 5.39 -14.10 -9.56
C SER A 88 6.64 -13.23 -9.42
N VAL A 89 6.54 -12.12 -8.70
CA VAL A 89 7.63 -11.16 -8.41
C VAL A 89 7.58 -10.80 -6.92
N PRO A 90 8.66 -10.23 -6.36
CA PRO A 90 8.70 -9.81 -4.95
C PRO A 90 7.53 -8.91 -4.54
N VAL A 91 7.05 -9.11 -3.32
CA VAL A 91 5.90 -8.40 -2.74
C VAL A 91 6.35 -7.53 -1.58
N TYR A 92 6.23 -6.21 -1.76
CA TYR A 92 6.40 -5.21 -0.71
C TYR A 92 5.03 -4.77 -0.20
N VAL A 93 4.87 -4.60 1.10
CA VAL A 93 3.60 -4.14 1.69
C VAL A 93 3.76 -2.73 2.23
N LYS A 94 2.89 -1.81 1.78
CA LYS A 94 2.90 -0.41 2.20
C LYS A 94 2.04 -0.20 3.43
N LEU A 95 2.71 0.12 4.56
CA LEU A 95 2.10 0.22 5.87
C LEU A 95 1.43 1.59 6.12
N SER A 96 0.34 1.55 6.88
CA SER A 96 -0.38 2.74 7.35
C SER A 96 0.26 3.30 8.61
N PRO A 97 0.46 4.64 8.72
CA PRO A 97 0.88 5.28 9.95
C PRO A 97 -0.28 5.48 10.95
N ASN A 98 -1.53 5.20 10.55
CA ASN A 98 -2.73 5.48 11.35
C ASN A 98 -3.06 4.30 12.28
N VAL A 99 -2.07 3.85 13.04
CA VAL A 99 -2.12 2.74 13.99
C VAL A 99 -1.43 3.13 15.29
N THR A 100 -1.74 2.45 16.36
CA THR A 100 -1.08 2.68 17.67
C THR A 100 0.36 2.18 17.65
N ASP A 101 0.56 0.94 17.16
CA ASP A 101 1.88 0.34 16.98
C ASP A 101 2.02 -0.23 15.56
N ILE A 102 2.89 0.36 14.77
CA ILE A 102 3.14 -0.07 13.39
C ILE A 102 3.95 -1.38 13.35
N THR A 103 4.69 -1.71 14.41
CA THR A 103 5.52 -2.92 14.46
C THR A 103 4.67 -4.18 14.51
N GLU A 104 3.49 -4.14 15.14
CA GLU A 104 2.55 -5.28 15.13
C GLU A 104 2.13 -5.65 13.71
N ILE A 105 1.81 -4.64 12.88
CA ILE A 105 1.43 -4.88 11.49
C ILE A 105 2.64 -5.32 10.67
N ALA A 106 3.81 -4.72 10.91
CA ALA A 106 5.05 -5.07 10.22
C ALA A 106 5.44 -6.53 10.46
N CYS A 107 5.41 -6.99 11.71
CA CYS A 107 5.69 -8.39 12.07
C CYS A 107 4.67 -9.34 11.41
N ALA A 108 3.37 -9.04 11.50
CA ALA A 108 2.33 -9.88 10.89
C ALA A 108 2.50 -10.03 9.37
N VAL A 109 2.88 -8.95 8.69
CA VAL A 109 3.13 -8.94 7.24
C VAL A 109 4.42 -9.69 6.89
N ALA A 110 5.48 -9.55 7.70
CA ALA A 110 6.72 -10.29 7.53
C ALA A 110 6.50 -11.80 7.73
N ASP A 111 5.78 -12.19 8.78
CA ASP A 111 5.42 -13.58 9.06
C ASP A 111 4.57 -14.22 7.97
N ALA A 112 3.78 -13.42 7.24
CA ALA A 112 2.99 -13.84 6.09
C ALA A 112 3.82 -14.05 4.81
N GLY A 113 5.13 -13.74 4.84
CA GLY A 113 6.05 -13.99 3.74
C GLY A 113 6.26 -12.82 2.79
N ALA A 114 5.98 -11.58 3.19
CA ALA A 114 6.35 -10.40 2.39
C ALA A 114 7.87 -10.33 2.19
N ASP A 115 8.30 -9.94 0.99
CA ASP A 115 9.72 -9.75 0.65
C ASP A 115 10.28 -8.42 1.19
N GLY A 116 9.42 -7.48 1.55
CA GLY A 116 9.82 -6.20 2.13
C GLY A 116 8.63 -5.32 2.51
N LEU A 117 8.94 -4.16 3.08
CA LEU A 117 7.96 -3.17 3.50
C LEU A 117 8.25 -1.81 2.87
N THR A 118 7.19 -1.02 2.63
CA THR A 118 7.32 0.41 2.31
C THR A 118 6.60 1.24 3.38
N LEU A 119 7.24 2.30 3.85
CA LEU A 119 6.77 3.18 4.91
C LEU A 119 6.98 4.65 4.52
N ILE A 120 6.04 5.47 4.85
CA ILE A 120 4.70 5.29 5.39
C ILE A 120 3.66 5.81 4.40
N ASN A 121 2.43 5.31 4.49
CA ASN A 121 1.30 5.95 3.82
C ASN A 121 0.98 7.29 4.51
N THR A 122 -0.03 8.03 4.03
CA THR A 122 -0.42 9.34 4.56
C THR A 122 -1.05 9.24 5.95
N LEU A 123 -0.79 10.24 6.80
CA LEU A 123 -1.54 10.45 8.03
C LEU A 123 -2.96 10.97 7.71
N THR A 124 -3.95 10.56 8.49
CA THR A 124 -5.29 11.14 8.38
C THR A 124 -5.31 12.53 8.97
N GLY A 125 -5.70 13.51 8.18
CA GLY A 125 -5.79 14.90 8.59
C GLY A 125 -7.10 15.56 8.19
N MET A 126 -7.38 16.75 8.72
CA MET A 126 -8.52 17.59 8.37
C MET A 126 -8.10 19.06 8.32
N ARG A 127 -8.66 19.81 7.39
CA ARG A 127 -8.59 21.26 7.37
C ARG A 127 -9.98 21.89 7.36
N ILE A 128 -10.21 22.87 8.21
CA ILE A 128 -11.47 23.60 8.31
C ILE A 128 -11.35 24.96 7.62
N ASN A 129 -12.34 25.29 6.80
CA ASN A 129 -12.57 26.64 6.32
C ASN A 129 -13.30 27.44 7.40
N LEU A 130 -12.60 28.36 8.07
CA LEU A 130 -13.14 29.10 9.21
C LEU A 130 -14.29 30.02 8.83
N ALA A 131 -14.26 30.62 7.63
CA ALA A 131 -15.31 31.52 7.17
C ALA A 131 -16.63 30.77 6.87
N ARG A 132 -16.51 29.56 6.28
CA ARG A 132 -17.66 28.73 5.93
C ARG A 132 -18.04 27.75 7.04
N ARG A 133 -17.20 27.55 8.05
CA ARG A 133 -17.36 26.55 9.12
C ARG A 133 -17.59 25.13 8.61
N THR A 134 -16.90 24.77 7.53
CA THR A 134 -17.01 23.47 6.87
C THR A 134 -15.62 22.89 6.58
N PRO A 135 -15.48 21.58 6.42
CA PRO A 135 -14.25 21.00 5.90
C PRO A 135 -13.87 21.59 4.53
N VAL A 136 -12.57 21.72 4.25
CA VAL A 136 -12.08 22.24 2.98
C VAL A 136 -12.29 21.24 1.83
N ILE A 137 -12.25 19.94 2.15
CA ILE A 137 -12.46 18.87 1.19
C ILE A 137 -13.78 18.15 1.45
N ALA A 138 -14.41 17.65 0.38
CA ALA A 138 -15.75 17.04 0.45
C ALA A 138 -15.83 15.83 1.38
N ASN A 139 -14.77 15.04 1.50
CA ASN A 139 -14.72 13.87 2.38
C ASN A 139 -14.41 14.19 3.85
N ALA A 140 -14.39 15.46 4.24
CA ALA A 140 -14.01 15.98 5.54
C ALA A 140 -12.55 15.70 5.92
N THR A 141 -12.09 14.47 5.86
CA THR A 141 -10.70 14.05 6.12
C THR A 141 -9.98 13.63 4.85
N GLY A 142 -8.66 13.75 4.85
CA GLY A 142 -7.79 13.32 3.75
C GLY A 142 -6.40 12.96 4.23
N GLY A 143 -5.56 12.50 3.30
CA GLY A 143 -4.18 12.14 3.59
C GLY A 143 -3.29 13.38 3.73
N LEU A 144 -2.62 13.51 4.87
CA LEU A 144 -1.56 14.49 5.09
C LEU A 144 -0.23 13.88 4.68
N SER A 145 0.50 14.55 3.79
CA SER A 145 1.83 14.18 3.31
C SER A 145 2.74 15.40 3.24
N GLY A 146 3.98 15.20 2.78
CA GLY A 146 4.97 16.25 2.59
C GLY A 146 5.90 16.42 3.81
N PRO A 147 6.73 17.47 3.86
CA PRO A 147 7.81 17.62 4.84
C PRO A 147 7.38 17.53 6.30
N ALA A 148 6.15 17.91 6.61
CA ALA A 148 5.60 17.89 7.97
C ALA A 148 5.51 16.48 8.58
N VAL A 149 5.42 15.43 7.76
CA VAL A 149 5.32 14.05 8.24
C VAL A 149 6.67 13.35 8.39
N LEU A 150 7.76 13.96 7.91
CA LEU A 150 9.11 13.38 7.91
C LEU A 150 9.55 12.84 9.29
N PRO A 151 9.46 13.60 10.40
CA PRO A 151 9.91 13.09 11.71
C PRO A 151 9.06 11.90 12.19
N ILE A 152 7.80 11.82 11.79
CA ILE A 152 6.93 10.69 12.10
C ILE A 152 7.33 9.47 11.28
N ALA A 153 7.58 9.67 9.98
CA ALA A 153 8.06 8.60 9.09
C ALA A 153 9.38 8.00 9.58
N VAL A 154 10.36 8.84 9.88
CA VAL A 154 11.68 8.40 10.39
C VAL A 154 11.54 7.58 11.69
N ARG A 155 10.72 8.04 12.65
CA ARG A 155 10.47 7.30 13.89
C ARG A 155 9.85 5.92 13.60
N MET A 156 8.88 5.86 12.70
CA MET A 156 8.19 4.60 12.37
C MET A 156 9.12 3.64 11.62
N ILE A 157 9.94 4.15 10.70
CA ILE A 157 10.94 3.35 9.98
C ILE A 157 11.95 2.78 10.95
N ASP A 158 12.50 3.58 11.88
CA ASP A 158 13.44 3.10 12.92
C ASP A 158 12.81 1.98 13.76
N ALA A 159 11.56 2.15 14.20
CA ALA A 159 10.87 1.13 15.00
C ALA A 159 10.68 -0.18 14.21
N VAL A 160 10.25 -0.09 12.95
CA VAL A 160 10.01 -1.26 12.10
C VAL A 160 11.32 -1.97 11.74
N THR A 161 12.38 -1.24 11.39
CA THR A 161 13.67 -1.87 11.04
C THR A 161 14.34 -2.60 12.21
N ARG A 162 13.93 -2.31 13.45
CA ARG A 162 14.35 -3.07 14.64
C ARG A 162 13.48 -4.30 14.91
N ALA A 163 12.29 -4.35 14.34
CA ALA A 163 11.30 -5.38 14.63
C ALA A 163 11.26 -6.50 13.59
N VAL A 164 11.75 -6.26 12.37
CA VAL A 164 11.74 -7.22 11.26
C VAL A 164 13.10 -7.29 10.56
N ASP A 165 13.41 -8.45 9.98
CA ASP A 165 14.66 -8.70 9.24
C ASP A 165 14.53 -8.50 7.73
N ILE A 166 13.31 -8.22 7.21
CA ILE A 166 13.07 -7.98 5.79
C ILE A 166 13.38 -6.54 5.39
N PRO A 167 13.72 -6.27 4.11
CA PRO A 167 14.03 -4.93 3.61
C PRO A 167 12.92 -3.90 3.85
N VAL A 168 13.30 -2.66 4.19
CA VAL A 168 12.40 -1.54 4.39
C VAL A 168 12.77 -0.39 3.47
N ILE A 169 11.80 0.07 2.66
CA ILE A 169 11.89 1.29 1.84
C ILE A 169 11.20 2.43 2.59
N GLY A 170 11.93 3.55 2.82
CA GLY A 170 11.44 4.74 3.51
C GLY A 170 11.15 5.92 2.60
#